data_054664f260722751a4161a1680cb5a17
#
_entry.id   054664f260722751a4161a1680cb5a17
#
_cell.length_a   1.000
_cell.length_b   1.000
_cell.length_c   1.000
_cell.angle_alpha   90.00
_cell.angle_beta   90.00
_cell.angle_gamma   90.00
#
_symmetry.space_group_name_H-M   'P 1'
#
loop_
_entity.id
_entity.type
_entity.pdbx_description
1 polymer ?
#
loop_
_entity_poly.entity_id
_entity_poly.type
_entity_poly.pdbx_seq_one_letter_code
_entity_poly.pdbx_strand_id
1 'polypeptide(L)'
;MAFAVLMPATQSHAETIYVDEANPPFMYRAGDEAVGIYPALIRAIFRHASINVDVVAVPWKRAIENLDANKGGVAGIYKNLERQKKYVFSEPIHVEQLMLYQRLSTFNNPTDIDDLRGQTVGVIRGWSYGDQIDDARKRGVFSASEATGDEQNFQMLALGRVDTVIAIGEAGDVWVKRLGLSDKVVRSETPIRKNPTYIVFHRASSTISTVTMINRSIEELRENGTLQRISQEVLQGASNY
;
A
#
# COMPACT_ATOMS: atom_id res chain seq x y z
N MET A 1 -24.66 1.70 54.32
CA MET A 1 -23.90 2.59 53.42
C MET A 1 -23.13 1.74 52.46
N ALA A 2 -23.52 1.72 51.18
CA ALA A 2 -22.80 0.97 50.12
C ALA A 2 -21.78 1.91 49.47
N PHE A 3 -20.50 1.58 49.57
CA PHE A 3 -19.44 2.28 48.85
C PHE A 3 -19.45 1.81 47.38
N ALA A 4 -19.86 2.71 46.48
CA ALA A 4 -19.66 2.50 45.04
C ALA A 4 -18.19 2.72 44.73
N VAL A 5 -17.48 1.66 44.39
CA VAL A 5 -16.10 1.74 43.85
C VAL A 5 -16.25 2.24 42.41
N LEU A 6 -15.96 3.52 42.16
CA LEU A 6 -15.74 4.05 40.83
C LEU A 6 -14.44 3.43 40.29
N MET A 7 -14.55 2.47 39.39
CA MET A 7 -13.38 2.05 38.57
C MET A 7 -13.01 3.21 37.64
N PRO A 8 -11.74 3.62 37.60
CA PRO A 8 -11.28 4.61 36.62
C PRO A 8 -11.51 4.06 35.21
N ALA A 9 -12.22 4.83 34.37
CA ALA A 9 -12.32 4.55 32.97
C ALA A 9 -10.89 4.58 32.37
N THR A 10 -10.35 3.44 32.01
CA THR A 10 -9.13 3.36 31.22
C THR A 10 -9.36 4.13 29.94
N GLN A 11 -8.74 5.30 29.79
CA GLN A 11 -8.67 6.00 28.50
C GLN A 11 -7.97 5.06 27.53
N SER A 12 -8.75 4.43 26.65
CA SER A 12 -8.23 3.68 25.53
C SER A 12 -7.56 4.69 24.58
N HIS A 13 -6.24 4.78 24.62
CA HIS A 13 -5.49 5.52 23.62
C HIS A 13 -5.80 4.93 22.24
N ALA A 14 -6.13 5.80 21.28
CA ALA A 14 -6.32 5.37 19.91
C ALA A 14 -4.98 4.89 19.32
N GLU A 15 -5.00 3.76 18.63
CA GLU A 15 -3.84 3.31 17.85
C GLU A 15 -3.67 4.23 16.63
N THR A 16 -2.46 4.71 16.37
CA THR A 16 -2.18 5.50 15.18
C THR A 16 -1.64 4.60 14.06
N ILE A 17 -2.29 4.64 12.90
CA ILE A 17 -1.86 3.91 11.70
C ILE A 17 -1.55 4.91 10.60
N TYR A 18 -0.29 4.92 10.15
CA TYR A 18 0.17 5.76 9.05
C TYR A 18 -0.05 5.05 7.71
N VAL A 19 -0.43 5.83 6.70
CA VAL A 19 -0.60 5.41 5.30
C VAL A 19 0.08 6.43 4.38
N ASP A 20 0.38 6.04 3.13
CA ASP A 20 0.90 6.97 2.12
C ASP A 20 -0.17 8.01 1.74
N GLU A 21 0.27 9.24 1.50
CA GLU A 21 -0.62 10.32 1.11
C GLU A 21 -0.82 10.49 -0.40
N ALA A 22 -0.12 9.71 -1.24
CA ALA A 22 -0.01 9.96 -2.68
C ALA A 22 -0.24 8.73 -3.58
N ASN A 23 -0.92 7.67 -3.09
CA ASN A 23 -1.17 6.44 -3.85
C ASN A 23 -2.68 6.14 -4.02
N PRO A 24 -3.46 6.98 -4.76
CA PRO A 24 -4.84 6.67 -5.08
C PRO A 24 -4.92 5.46 -6.05
N PRO A 25 -5.96 4.59 -5.97
CA PRO A 25 -7.09 4.66 -5.03
C PRO A 25 -6.84 3.96 -3.69
N PHE A 26 -5.62 3.45 -3.45
CA PHE A 26 -5.32 2.62 -2.28
C PHE A 26 -5.24 3.43 -0.99
N MET A 27 -4.48 4.51 -0.99
CA MET A 27 -4.28 5.39 0.17
C MET A 27 -3.80 6.76 -0.30
N TYR A 28 -4.49 7.80 0.12
CA TYR A 28 -4.13 9.17 -0.24
C TYR A 28 -4.77 10.16 0.72
N ARG A 29 -4.33 11.40 0.62
CA ARG A 29 -4.89 12.52 1.40
C ARG A 29 -5.97 13.25 0.59
N ALA A 30 -7.13 13.47 1.20
CA ALA A 30 -8.18 14.35 0.69
C ALA A 30 -8.55 15.37 1.78
N GLY A 31 -8.15 16.61 1.60
CA GLY A 31 -8.18 17.61 2.67
C GLY A 31 -7.31 17.16 3.85
N ASP A 32 -7.92 17.06 5.04
CA ASP A 32 -7.24 16.60 6.26
C ASP A 32 -7.42 15.09 6.52
N GLU A 33 -8.13 14.38 5.64
CA GLU A 33 -8.47 12.97 5.85
C GLU A 33 -7.59 12.03 5.05
N ALA A 34 -7.27 10.87 5.66
CA ALA A 34 -6.76 9.71 4.97
C ALA A 34 -7.92 8.93 4.34
N VAL A 35 -7.91 8.77 3.02
CA VAL A 35 -8.96 8.11 2.25
C VAL A 35 -8.39 7.03 1.31
N GLY A 36 -9.25 6.18 0.78
CA GLY A 36 -8.89 5.07 -0.10
C GLY A 36 -9.14 3.70 0.53
N ILE A 37 -8.71 2.66 -0.16
CA ILE A 37 -8.96 1.26 0.23
C ILE A 37 -8.38 0.97 1.62
N TYR A 38 -7.10 1.26 1.87
CA TYR A 38 -6.48 0.94 3.15
C TYR A 38 -7.06 1.71 4.32
N PRO A 39 -7.28 3.03 4.27
CA PRO A 39 -7.97 3.73 5.34
C PRO A 39 -9.36 3.16 5.65
N ALA A 40 -10.12 2.75 4.63
CA ALA A 40 -11.44 2.14 4.81
C ALA A 40 -11.34 0.75 5.48
N LEU A 41 -10.42 -0.10 5.02
CA LEU A 41 -10.16 -1.42 5.61
C LEU A 41 -9.68 -1.30 7.05
N ILE A 42 -8.73 -0.41 7.35
CA ILE A 42 -8.19 -0.20 8.70
C ILE A 42 -9.34 0.18 9.65
N ARG A 43 -10.14 1.19 9.28
CA ARG A 43 -11.27 1.62 10.12
C ARG A 43 -12.28 0.49 10.36
N ALA A 44 -12.56 -0.34 9.36
CA ALA A 44 -13.46 -1.48 9.51
C ALA A 44 -12.87 -2.56 10.43
N ILE A 45 -11.60 -2.93 10.26
CA ILE A 45 -10.90 -3.94 11.05
C ILE A 45 -10.82 -3.51 12.52
N PHE A 46 -10.38 -2.28 12.79
CA PHE A 46 -10.21 -1.77 14.16
C PHE A 46 -11.55 -1.57 14.86
N ARG A 47 -12.59 -1.11 14.14
CA ARG A 47 -13.95 -1.03 14.67
C ARG A 47 -14.47 -2.40 15.07
N HIS A 48 -14.26 -3.42 14.22
CA HIS A 48 -14.67 -4.80 14.51
C HIS A 48 -13.92 -5.35 15.73
N ALA A 49 -12.64 -5.02 15.88
CA ALA A 49 -11.83 -5.36 17.04
C ALA A 49 -12.17 -4.54 18.31
N SER A 50 -13.09 -3.58 18.25
CA SER A 50 -13.41 -2.63 19.34
C SER A 50 -12.19 -1.83 19.81
N ILE A 51 -11.30 -1.46 18.87
CA ILE A 51 -10.10 -0.65 19.12
C ILE A 51 -10.28 0.71 18.42
N ASN A 52 -10.03 1.80 19.15
CA ASN A 52 -10.00 3.12 18.53
C ASN A 52 -8.75 3.26 17.66
N VAL A 53 -8.91 3.87 16.48
CA VAL A 53 -7.81 4.07 15.53
C VAL A 53 -7.86 5.45 14.89
N ASP A 54 -6.71 6.10 14.82
CA ASP A 54 -6.45 7.28 14.01
C ASP A 54 -5.67 6.88 12.77
N VAL A 55 -6.22 7.12 11.57
CA VAL A 55 -5.56 6.84 10.30
C VAL A 55 -5.01 8.14 9.74
N VAL A 56 -3.69 8.22 9.60
CA VAL A 56 -2.98 9.46 9.24
C VAL A 56 -2.22 9.29 7.93
N ALA A 57 -2.58 10.08 6.92
CA ALA A 57 -1.89 10.11 5.63
C ALA A 57 -0.67 11.04 5.70
N VAL A 58 0.51 10.50 5.39
CA VAL A 58 1.79 11.22 5.36
C VAL A 58 2.63 10.71 4.18
N PRO A 59 3.68 11.45 3.74
CA PRO A 59 4.63 10.91 2.76
C PRO A 59 5.15 9.54 3.21
N TRP A 60 5.24 8.57 2.29
CA TRP A 60 5.62 7.18 2.62
C TRP A 60 6.90 7.08 3.48
N LYS A 61 7.93 7.86 3.13
CA LYS A 61 9.16 7.91 3.91
C LYS A 61 8.91 8.28 5.37
N ARG A 62 8.02 9.26 5.60
CA ARG A 62 7.63 9.69 6.96
C ARG A 62 6.84 8.59 7.69
N ALA A 63 5.99 7.84 6.99
CA ALA A 63 5.28 6.70 7.58
C ALA A 63 6.28 5.66 8.11
N ILE A 64 7.29 5.31 7.32
CA ILE A 64 8.34 4.37 7.72
C ILE A 64 9.21 4.92 8.87
N GLU A 65 9.57 6.20 8.84
CA GLU A 65 10.32 6.86 9.94
C GLU A 65 9.52 6.82 11.27
N ASN A 66 8.22 7.04 11.21
CA ASN A 66 7.35 6.96 12.38
C ASN A 66 7.24 5.52 12.92
N LEU A 67 7.14 4.53 12.01
CA LEU A 67 7.15 3.12 12.38
C LEU A 67 8.47 2.71 13.04
N ASP A 68 9.62 3.07 12.45
CA ASP A 68 10.95 2.80 13.01
C ASP A 68 11.16 3.48 14.37
N ALA A 69 10.55 4.65 14.57
CA ALA A 69 10.54 5.37 15.85
C ALA A 69 9.49 4.86 16.86
N ASN A 70 8.77 3.78 16.54
CA ASN A 70 7.70 3.19 17.37
C ASN A 70 6.59 4.19 17.76
N LYS A 71 6.21 5.09 16.83
CA LYS A 71 5.17 6.12 17.04
C LYS A 71 3.79 5.67 16.58
N GLY A 72 3.65 4.45 16.04
CA GLY A 72 2.42 3.87 15.54
C GLY A 72 2.69 2.78 14.52
N GLY A 73 1.63 2.21 13.95
CA GLY A 73 1.72 1.22 12.87
C GLY A 73 1.74 1.86 11.49
N VAL A 74 1.98 1.03 10.47
CA VAL A 74 1.86 1.38 9.04
C VAL A 74 1.01 0.33 8.35
N ALA A 75 0.17 0.75 7.41
CA ALA A 75 -0.62 -0.18 6.59
C ALA A 75 -0.36 0.00 5.09
N GLY A 76 -0.77 -1.03 4.29
CA GLY A 76 -0.47 -1.06 2.86
C GLY A 76 0.99 -1.39 2.56
N ILE A 77 1.65 -2.12 3.45
CA ILE A 77 3.08 -2.42 3.35
C ILE A 77 3.30 -3.90 2.98
N TYR A 78 4.25 -4.15 2.08
CA TYR A 78 4.66 -5.51 1.71
C TYR A 78 5.62 -6.12 2.73
N LYS A 79 5.50 -7.43 2.90
CA LYS A 79 6.45 -8.23 3.68
C LYS A 79 7.70 -8.50 2.84
N ASN A 80 8.87 -8.25 3.43
CA ASN A 80 10.16 -8.65 2.91
C ASN A 80 11.08 -9.08 4.05
N LEU A 81 12.24 -9.69 3.74
CA LEU A 81 13.15 -10.24 4.75
C LEU A 81 13.66 -9.20 5.75
N GLU A 82 13.97 -7.98 5.29
CA GLU A 82 14.47 -6.91 6.17
C GLU A 82 13.37 -6.40 7.11
N ARG A 83 12.16 -6.21 6.59
CA ARG A 83 11.01 -5.77 7.38
C ARG A 83 10.60 -6.80 8.43
N GLN A 84 10.69 -8.09 8.11
CA GLN A 84 10.37 -9.17 9.05
C GLN A 84 11.29 -9.20 10.27
N LYS A 85 12.53 -8.69 10.17
CA LYS A 85 13.44 -8.57 11.29
C LYS A 85 13.02 -7.48 12.28
N LYS A 86 12.40 -6.41 11.79
CA LYS A 86 12.07 -5.20 12.56
C LYS A 86 10.63 -5.13 13.04
N TYR A 87 9.68 -5.65 12.26
CA TYR A 87 8.25 -5.45 12.46
C TYR A 87 7.49 -6.73 12.74
N VAL A 88 6.35 -6.57 13.42
CA VAL A 88 5.32 -7.60 13.57
C VAL A 88 4.24 -7.30 12.53
N PHE A 89 3.84 -8.32 11.79
CA PHE A 89 2.86 -8.23 10.71
C PHE A 89 1.52 -8.79 11.15
N SER A 90 0.44 -8.12 10.74
CA SER A 90 -0.91 -8.69 10.81
C SER A 90 -1.07 -9.85 9.81
N GLU A 91 -2.26 -10.48 9.80
CA GLU A 91 -2.75 -11.19 8.62
C GLU A 91 -2.88 -10.24 7.43
N PRO A 92 -2.81 -10.74 6.16
CA PRO A 92 -2.96 -9.91 4.97
C PRO A 92 -4.32 -9.19 4.97
N ILE A 93 -4.33 -7.89 4.63
CA ILE A 93 -5.57 -7.11 4.53
C ILE A 93 -6.06 -6.96 3.10
N HIS A 94 -5.15 -7.10 2.11
CA HIS A 94 -5.44 -6.99 0.69
C HIS A 94 -4.34 -7.70 -0.12
N VAL A 95 -4.59 -7.95 -1.40
CA VAL A 95 -3.59 -8.48 -2.34
C VAL A 95 -3.52 -7.56 -3.56
N GLU A 96 -2.39 -6.91 -3.74
CA GLU A 96 -2.13 -6.04 -4.89
C GLU A 96 -1.51 -6.81 -6.04
N GLN A 97 -1.82 -6.39 -7.27
CA GLN A 97 -1.23 -6.90 -8.49
C GLN A 97 -0.29 -5.85 -9.08
N LEU A 98 1.00 -6.14 -9.09
CA LEU A 98 1.99 -5.28 -9.74
C LEU A 98 1.97 -5.55 -11.24
N MET A 99 1.74 -4.50 -12.00
CA MET A 99 1.66 -4.49 -13.46
C MET A 99 2.83 -3.71 -14.03
N LEU A 100 3.18 -4.02 -15.26
CA LEU A 100 4.16 -3.27 -16.06
C LEU A 100 3.41 -2.39 -17.05
N TYR A 101 3.80 -1.12 -17.13
CA TYR A 101 3.25 -0.16 -18.06
C TYR A 101 4.34 0.31 -19.02
N GLN A 102 4.06 0.27 -20.31
CA GLN A 102 4.99 0.70 -21.37
C GLN A 102 4.28 1.63 -22.36
N ARG A 103 5.05 2.39 -23.13
CA ARG A 103 4.48 3.11 -24.27
C ARG A 103 4.00 2.10 -25.33
N LEU A 104 2.83 2.38 -25.93
CA LEU A 104 2.25 1.55 -26.99
C LEU A 104 3.25 1.32 -28.14
N SER A 105 4.05 2.33 -28.49
CA SER A 105 5.03 2.24 -29.59
C SER A 105 6.21 1.28 -29.33
N THR A 106 6.48 0.93 -28.06
CA THR A 106 7.58 0.04 -27.66
C THR A 106 7.10 -1.16 -26.86
N PHE A 107 5.78 -1.38 -26.81
CA PHE A 107 5.18 -2.46 -26.03
C PHE A 107 5.60 -3.83 -26.54
N ASN A 108 6.14 -4.65 -25.64
CA ASN A 108 6.58 -6.01 -25.91
C ASN A 108 5.97 -7.06 -24.96
N ASN A 109 4.92 -6.66 -24.21
CA ASN A 109 4.19 -7.49 -23.25
C ASN A 109 5.11 -8.29 -22.30
N PRO A 110 5.93 -7.61 -21.49
CA PRO A 110 6.83 -8.30 -20.57
C PRO A 110 6.01 -9.08 -19.52
N THR A 111 6.46 -10.30 -19.21
CA THR A 111 5.81 -11.24 -18.31
C THR A 111 6.67 -11.61 -17.10
N ASP A 112 7.99 -11.32 -17.19
CA ASP A 112 8.95 -11.61 -16.14
C ASP A 112 9.84 -10.40 -15.85
N ILE A 113 10.47 -10.39 -14.68
CA ILE A 113 11.39 -9.33 -14.28
C ILE A 113 12.65 -9.28 -15.17
N ASP A 114 13.06 -10.41 -15.69
CA ASP A 114 14.21 -10.49 -16.61
C ASP A 114 13.93 -9.85 -17.98
N ASP A 115 12.68 -9.69 -18.37
CA ASP A 115 12.26 -8.94 -19.56
C ASP A 115 12.56 -7.44 -19.47
N LEU A 116 12.83 -6.94 -18.25
CA LEU A 116 13.23 -5.55 -17.98
C LEU A 116 14.73 -5.32 -18.13
N ARG A 117 15.50 -6.32 -18.56
CA ARG A 117 16.96 -6.24 -18.68
C ARG A 117 17.41 -5.09 -19.57
N GLY A 118 18.26 -4.21 -18.97
CA GLY A 118 18.79 -3.04 -19.65
C GLY A 118 17.83 -1.85 -19.77
N GLN A 119 16.59 -1.98 -19.31
CA GLN A 119 15.61 -0.89 -19.31
C GLN A 119 15.80 0.07 -18.14
N THR A 120 15.33 1.30 -18.33
CA THR A 120 15.11 2.26 -17.24
C THR A 120 13.67 2.14 -16.74
N VAL A 121 13.52 1.75 -15.48
CA VAL A 121 12.20 1.45 -14.87
C VAL A 121 11.83 2.53 -13.87
N GLY A 122 10.67 3.14 -14.06
CA GLY A 122 10.07 4.09 -13.11
C GLY A 122 9.53 3.37 -11.88
N VAL A 123 9.95 3.83 -10.71
CA VAL A 123 9.58 3.28 -9.39
C VAL A 123 9.31 4.40 -8.38
N ILE A 124 8.56 4.13 -7.34
CA ILE A 124 8.33 5.09 -6.25
C ILE A 124 9.51 5.03 -5.27
N ARG A 125 10.03 6.19 -4.92
CA ARG A 125 11.16 6.32 -4.00
C ARG A 125 10.84 5.73 -2.63
N GLY A 126 11.75 4.85 -2.15
CA GLY A 126 11.63 4.20 -0.85
C GLY A 126 10.62 3.05 -0.79
N TRP A 127 9.93 2.74 -1.90
CA TRP A 127 9.09 1.56 -1.98
C TRP A 127 9.93 0.29 -2.18
N SER A 128 9.46 -0.80 -1.57
CA SER A 128 9.84 -2.17 -1.89
C SER A 128 8.73 -2.77 -2.75
N TYR A 129 9.11 -3.44 -3.81
CA TYR A 129 8.19 -4.17 -4.70
C TYR A 129 8.18 -5.67 -4.41
N GLY A 130 8.78 -6.08 -3.28
CA GLY A 130 8.97 -7.46 -2.85
C GLY A 130 10.38 -7.97 -3.21
N ASP A 131 10.85 -8.97 -2.43
CA ASP A 131 12.25 -9.42 -2.47
C ASP A 131 12.76 -9.71 -3.89
N GLN A 132 11.94 -10.35 -4.73
CA GLN A 132 12.35 -10.73 -6.10
C GLN A 132 12.66 -9.50 -6.98
N ILE A 133 11.81 -8.48 -6.97
CA ILE A 133 11.98 -7.27 -7.77
C ILE A 133 13.09 -6.41 -7.17
N ASP A 134 13.12 -6.30 -5.82
CA ASP A 134 14.13 -5.54 -5.11
C ASP A 134 15.55 -6.14 -5.32
N ASP A 135 15.67 -7.46 -5.36
CA ASP A 135 16.93 -8.15 -5.64
C ASP A 135 17.34 -8.03 -7.12
N ALA A 136 16.40 -8.09 -8.07
CA ALA A 136 16.68 -7.85 -9.48
C ALA A 136 17.22 -6.42 -9.69
N ARG A 137 16.63 -5.43 -9.01
CA ARG A 137 17.11 -4.05 -8.98
C ARG A 137 18.54 -3.96 -8.42
N LYS A 138 18.84 -4.60 -7.29
CA LYS A 138 20.17 -4.61 -6.68
C LYS A 138 21.23 -5.28 -7.58
N ARG A 139 20.83 -6.31 -8.31
CA ARG A 139 21.71 -7.01 -9.29
C ARG A 139 21.88 -6.24 -10.61
N GLY A 140 21.20 -5.11 -10.78
CA GLY A 140 21.29 -4.30 -12.00
C GLY A 140 20.61 -4.94 -13.22
N VAL A 141 19.60 -5.78 -13.04
CA VAL A 141 18.78 -6.30 -14.15
C VAL A 141 18.18 -5.13 -14.92
N PHE A 142 17.70 -4.12 -14.21
CA PHE A 142 17.23 -2.85 -14.76
C PHE A 142 17.77 -1.66 -13.94
N SER A 143 17.77 -0.48 -14.55
CA SER A 143 18.08 0.77 -13.87
C SER A 143 16.80 1.40 -13.30
N ALA A 144 16.76 1.66 -12.00
CA ALA A 144 15.58 2.28 -11.38
C ALA A 144 15.65 3.80 -11.47
N SER A 145 14.61 4.43 -12.01
CA SER A 145 14.38 5.87 -11.96
C SER A 145 13.34 6.16 -10.87
N GLU A 146 13.77 6.81 -9.79
CA GLU A 146 12.91 7.06 -8.62
C GLU A 146 12.10 8.34 -8.75
N ALA A 147 10.78 8.22 -8.63
CA ALA A 147 9.83 9.31 -8.57
C ALA A 147 9.19 9.45 -7.18
N THR A 148 8.50 10.55 -6.92
CA THR A 148 7.76 10.77 -5.67
C THR A 148 6.41 10.04 -5.65
N GLY A 149 5.89 9.62 -6.81
CA GLY A 149 4.63 8.90 -6.96
C GLY A 149 4.39 8.50 -8.41
N ASP A 150 3.30 7.78 -8.64
CA ASP A 150 2.96 7.24 -9.97
C ASP A 150 2.66 8.34 -10.99
N GLU A 151 2.06 9.47 -10.60
CA GLU A 151 1.85 10.59 -11.52
C GLU A 151 3.13 10.97 -12.25
N GLN A 152 4.22 11.20 -11.50
CA GLN A 152 5.52 11.55 -12.07
C GLN A 152 6.09 10.41 -12.93
N ASN A 153 5.95 9.15 -12.49
CA ASN A 153 6.39 7.98 -13.25
C ASN A 153 5.70 7.90 -14.62
N PHE A 154 4.38 8.06 -14.67
CA PHE A 154 3.63 8.02 -15.93
C PHE A 154 3.91 9.22 -16.85
N GLN A 155 4.17 10.41 -16.29
CA GLN A 155 4.64 11.55 -17.08
C GLN A 155 6.02 11.27 -17.69
N MET A 156 6.95 10.69 -16.94
CA MET A 156 8.27 10.28 -17.43
C MET A 156 8.17 9.19 -18.51
N LEU A 157 7.26 8.21 -18.33
CA LEU A 157 6.99 7.17 -19.32
C LEU A 157 6.49 7.77 -20.64
N ALA A 158 5.52 8.67 -20.57
CA ALA A 158 4.97 9.33 -21.76
C ALA A 158 6.02 10.15 -22.52
N LEU A 159 6.97 10.76 -21.81
CA LEU A 159 8.08 11.53 -22.39
C LEU A 159 9.27 10.65 -22.83
N GLY A 160 9.21 9.33 -22.66
CA GLY A 160 10.31 8.42 -23.01
C GLY A 160 11.54 8.53 -22.10
N ARG A 161 11.41 9.11 -20.92
CA ARG A 161 12.49 9.22 -19.93
C ARG A 161 12.69 7.94 -19.14
N VAL A 162 11.66 7.09 -19.07
CA VAL A 162 11.71 5.70 -18.61
C VAL A 162 11.08 4.81 -19.66
N ASP A 163 11.48 3.53 -19.70
CA ASP A 163 11.00 2.54 -20.66
C ASP A 163 9.76 1.83 -20.16
N THR A 164 9.73 1.53 -18.88
CA THR A 164 8.65 0.82 -18.17
C THR A 164 8.37 1.47 -16.83
N VAL A 165 7.13 1.40 -16.36
CA VAL A 165 6.73 1.74 -14.98
C VAL A 165 6.21 0.49 -14.31
N ILE A 166 6.66 0.20 -13.08
CA ILE A 166 6.04 -0.80 -12.21
C ILE A 166 5.05 -0.07 -11.31
N ALA A 167 3.77 -0.41 -11.42
CA ALA A 167 2.73 0.16 -10.57
C ALA A 167 1.71 -0.90 -10.14
N ILE A 168 0.96 -0.62 -9.07
CA ILE A 168 -0.22 -1.41 -8.72
C ILE A 168 -1.25 -1.19 -9.84
N GLY A 169 -1.85 -2.27 -10.35
CA GLY A 169 -2.70 -2.21 -11.55
C GLY A 169 -3.77 -1.14 -11.49
N GLU A 170 -4.56 -1.13 -10.41
CA GLU A 170 -5.64 -0.16 -10.23
C GLU A 170 -5.14 1.28 -10.10
N ALA A 171 -4.01 1.50 -9.43
CA ALA A 171 -3.41 2.84 -9.31
C ALA A 171 -2.86 3.32 -10.65
N GLY A 172 -2.16 2.43 -11.38
CA GLY A 172 -1.64 2.76 -12.70
C GLY A 172 -2.75 3.10 -13.70
N ASP A 173 -3.84 2.33 -13.71
CA ASP A 173 -4.99 2.60 -14.59
C ASP A 173 -5.64 3.96 -14.27
N VAL A 174 -5.75 4.34 -13.00
CA VAL A 174 -6.22 5.67 -12.58
C VAL A 174 -5.32 6.76 -13.16
N TRP A 175 -3.99 6.62 -13.05
CA TRP A 175 -3.08 7.64 -13.55
C TRP A 175 -3.01 7.71 -15.06
N VAL A 176 -3.05 6.56 -15.76
CA VAL A 176 -3.15 6.52 -17.23
C VAL A 176 -4.38 7.30 -17.71
N LYS A 177 -5.53 7.09 -17.06
CA LYS A 177 -6.78 7.80 -17.38
C LYS A 177 -6.68 9.30 -17.07
N ARG A 178 -6.24 9.66 -15.86
CA ARG A 178 -6.15 11.08 -15.41
C ARG A 178 -5.21 11.92 -16.26
N LEU A 179 -4.11 11.32 -16.73
CA LEU A 179 -3.12 12.01 -17.55
C LEU A 179 -3.46 11.98 -19.06
N GLY A 180 -4.59 11.38 -19.46
CA GLY A 180 -4.99 11.26 -20.85
C GLY A 180 -4.02 10.43 -21.68
N LEU A 181 -3.49 9.34 -21.11
CA LEU A 181 -2.48 8.47 -21.72
C LEU A 181 -3.04 7.16 -22.25
N SER A 182 -4.36 6.96 -22.26
CA SER A 182 -5.00 5.68 -22.62
C SER A 182 -4.72 5.23 -24.07
N ASP A 183 -4.37 6.15 -24.96
CA ASP A 183 -3.97 5.89 -26.34
C ASP A 183 -2.45 5.75 -26.54
N LYS A 184 -1.66 5.97 -25.50
CA LYS A 184 -0.18 6.02 -25.54
C LYS A 184 0.52 5.01 -24.67
N VAL A 185 -0.13 4.56 -23.58
CA VAL A 185 0.41 3.67 -22.57
C VAL A 185 -0.44 2.41 -22.49
N VAL A 186 0.24 1.27 -22.46
CA VAL A 186 -0.36 -0.06 -22.38
C VAL A 186 0.15 -0.75 -21.12
N ARG A 187 -0.76 -1.45 -20.45
CA ARG A 187 -0.48 -2.32 -19.31
C ARG A 187 -0.19 -3.74 -19.78
N SER A 188 0.74 -4.44 -19.12
CA SER A 188 0.95 -5.88 -19.32
C SER A 188 -0.35 -6.68 -19.09
N GLU A 189 -0.52 -7.77 -19.82
CA GLU A 189 -1.73 -8.62 -19.69
C GLU A 189 -1.79 -9.36 -18.36
N THR A 190 -0.63 -9.75 -17.84
CA THR A 190 -0.50 -10.46 -16.57
C THR A 190 0.28 -9.66 -15.55
N PRO A 191 -0.03 -9.81 -14.25
CA PRO A 191 0.75 -9.19 -13.20
C PRO A 191 2.13 -9.84 -13.12
N ILE A 192 3.19 -9.02 -13.03
CA ILE A 192 4.56 -9.49 -12.77
C ILE A 192 4.68 -10.07 -11.36
N ARG A 193 3.83 -9.60 -10.43
CA ARG A 193 3.78 -10.06 -9.04
C ARG A 193 2.42 -9.82 -8.42
N LYS A 194 2.03 -10.72 -7.50
CA LYS A 194 0.92 -10.50 -6.57
C LYS A 194 1.50 -10.37 -5.16
N ASN A 195 1.27 -9.23 -4.52
CA ASN A 195 1.81 -8.94 -3.21
C ASN A 195 0.70 -8.77 -2.17
N PRO A 196 0.65 -9.62 -1.15
CA PRO A 196 -0.17 -9.36 0.03
C PRO A 196 0.33 -8.12 0.77
N THR A 197 -0.61 -7.32 1.28
CA THR A 197 -0.34 -6.12 2.09
C THR A 197 -0.84 -6.31 3.51
N TYR A 198 -0.19 -5.64 4.43
CA TYR A 198 -0.33 -5.88 5.85
C TYR A 198 -0.47 -4.57 6.63
N ILE A 199 -0.93 -4.70 7.89
CA ILE A 199 -0.72 -3.71 8.94
C ILE A 199 0.49 -4.19 9.75
N VAL A 200 1.42 -3.29 10.03
CA VAL A 200 2.65 -3.64 10.78
C VAL A 200 2.88 -2.68 11.94
N PHE A 201 3.54 -3.20 12.96
CA PHE A 201 3.99 -2.45 14.13
C PHE A 201 5.46 -2.77 14.40
N HIS A 202 6.17 -1.85 15.04
CA HIS A 202 7.53 -2.09 15.47
C HIS A 202 7.58 -3.22 16.52
N ARG A 203 8.59 -4.13 16.45
CA ARG A 203 8.69 -5.27 17.40
C ARG A 203 8.82 -4.87 18.86
N ALA A 204 9.37 -3.69 19.14
CA ALA A 204 9.47 -3.15 20.49
C ALA A 204 8.16 -2.56 21.01
N SER A 205 7.11 -2.51 20.18
CA SER A 205 5.80 -2.02 20.60
C SER A 205 5.12 -3.00 21.55
N SER A 206 4.39 -2.48 22.53
CA SER A 206 3.55 -3.29 23.44
C SER A 206 2.25 -3.82 22.77
N THR A 207 2.13 -3.66 21.45
CA THR A 207 0.92 -3.91 20.67
C THR A 207 0.73 -5.36 20.18
N ILE A 208 1.40 -6.35 20.77
CA ILE A 208 1.20 -7.78 20.41
C ILE A 208 -0.27 -8.20 20.63
N SER A 209 -0.90 -7.73 21.70
CA SER A 209 -2.34 -7.98 21.94
C SER A 209 -3.22 -7.34 20.86
N THR A 210 -2.91 -6.11 20.44
CA THR A 210 -3.58 -5.42 19.33
C THR A 210 -3.48 -6.23 18.04
N VAL A 211 -2.28 -6.72 17.68
CA VAL A 211 -2.08 -7.55 16.48
C VAL A 211 -2.93 -8.81 16.53
N THR A 212 -3.01 -9.49 17.67
CA THR A 212 -3.86 -10.68 17.85
C THR A 212 -5.34 -10.37 17.64
N MET A 213 -5.82 -9.25 18.20
CA MET A 213 -7.23 -8.84 18.06
C MET A 213 -7.58 -8.45 16.63
N ILE A 214 -6.73 -7.66 15.96
CA ILE A 214 -6.97 -7.28 14.56
C ILE A 214 -6.86 -8.48 13.62
N ASN A 215 -5.98 -9.46 13.87
CA ASN A 215 -5.88 -10.67 13.05
C ASN A 215 -7.18 -11.47 13.09
N ARG A 216 -7.78 -11.67 14.25
CA ARG A 216 -9.09 -12.29 14.37
C ARG A 216 -10.15 -11.52 13.58
N SER A 217 -10.16 -10.19 13.72
CA SER A 217 -11.08 -9.33 12.97
C SER A 217 -10.86 -9.40 11.45
N ILE A 218 -9.60 -9.48 11.00
CA ILE A 218 -9.25 -9.64 9.58
C ILE A 218 -9.80 -10.97 9.05
N GLU A 219 -9.63 -12.08 9.78
CA GLU A 219 -10.13 -13.39 9.39
C GLU A 219 -11.66 -13.39 9.27
N GLU A 220 -12.37 -12.94 10.31
CA GLU A 220 -13.84 -12.89 10.33
C GLU A 220 -14.40 -11.99 9.22
N LEU A 221 -13.79 -10.79 8.98
CA LEU A 221 -14.22 -9.87 7.93
C LEU A 221 -13.85 -10.34 6.51
N ARG A 222 -12.82 -11.17 6.38
CA ARG A 222 -12.45 -11.83 5.11
C ARG A 222 -13.43 -12.93 4.79
N GLU A 223 -13.72 -13.83 5.75
CA GLU A 223 -14.63 -14.97 5.56
C GLU A 223 -16.06 -14.52 5.19
N ASN A 224 -16.55 -13.45 5.78
CA ASN A 224 -17.87 -12.90 5.47
C ASN A 224 -17.90 -11.95 4.26
N GLY A 225 -16.77 -11.77 3.55
CA GLY A 225 -16.66 -10.97 2.33
C GLY A 225 -16.62 -9.45 2.54
N THR A 226 -16.61 -8.97 3.78
CA THR A 226 -16.66 -7.53 4.09
C THR A 226 -15.41 -6.78 3.56
N LEU A 227 -14.20 -7.34 3.70
CA LEU A 227 -12.97 -6.68 3.20
C LEU A 227 -13.01 -6.53 1.67
N GLN A 228 -13.50 -7.55 0.95
CA GLN A 228 -13.63 -7.49 -0.50
C GLN A 228 -14.67 -6.44 -0.92
N ARG A 229 -15.83 -6.41 -0.26
CA ARG A 229 -16.89 -5.43 -0.55
C ARG A 229 -16.42 -4.00 -0.33
N ILE A 230 -15.73 -3.71 0.79
CA ILE A 230 -15.16 -2.37 1.05
C ILE A 230 -14.19 -1.96 -0.06
N SER A 231 -13.29 -2.85 -0.47
CA SER A 231 -12.34 -2.57 -1.55
C SER A 231 -13.05 -2.25 -2.87
N GLN A 232 -14.07 -3.02 -3.23
CA GLN A 232 -14.85 -2.81 -4.45
C GLN A 232 -15.64 -1.49 -4.42
N GLU A 233 -16.27 -1.14 -3.29
CA GLU A 233 -17.01 0.11 -3.12
C GLU A 233 -16.09 1.34 -3.31
N VAL A 234 -14.87 1.30 -2.73
CA VAL A 234 -13.89 2.38 -2.91
C VAL A 234 -13.43 2.48 -4.36
N LEU A 235 -13.14 1.35 -5.01
CA LEU A 235 -12.72 1.33 -6.43
C LEU A 235 -13.81 1.87 -7.35
N GLN A 236 -15.07 1.49 -7.14
CA GLN A 236 -16.20 2.03 -7.91
C GLN A 236 -16.37 3.53 -7.72
N GLY A 237 -16.23 4.02 -6.47
CA GLY A 237 -16.23 5.45 -6.17
C GLY A 237 -15.07 6.20 -6.86
N ALA A 238 -13.87 5.64 -6.85
CA ALA A 238 -12.69 6.23 -7.46
C ALA A 238 -12.75 6.30 -9.01
N SER A 239 -13.51 5.40 -9.65
CA SER A 239 -13.68 5.39 -11.12
C SER A 239 -14.55 6.54 -11.64
N ASN A 240 -15.27 7.22 -10.74
CA ASN A 240 -16.17 8.34 -11.06
C ASN A 240 -15.49 9.72 -10.93
N TYR A 241 -14.21 9.77 -10.60
CA TYR A 241 -13.36 10.97 -10.56
C TYR A 241 -12.33 10.86 -11.71
#